data_253342414cecccda4aa69610f882315f
#
_entry.id   253342414cecccda4aa69610f882315f
#
_cell.length_a   1.000
_cell.length_b   1.000
_cell.length_c   1.000
_cell.angle_alpha   90.00
_cell.angle_beta   90.00
_cell.angle_gamma   90.00
#
_symmetry.space_group_name_H-M   'P 1'
#
loop_
_entity.id
_entity.type
_entity.pdbx_description
1 polymer ?
#
loop_
_entity_poly.entity_id
_entity_poly.type
_entity_poly.pdbx_seq_one_letter_code
_entity_poly.pdbx_strand_id
1 'polypeptide(L)'
;MISSLIASIVFFSLLQLLIGDMKISLAFALFVFLYSFTYASRIIKKAIHKTKLRSECSNFINTYIVSLSITNSLEQAFKDSCLHPSKNLEKVIKRCGSLDVFDNLNSMATYFSSSNFDVFLNILKLYNNNGGNILEMSMNLQSELRRKETMASSIKQIALRKVYEFISLWAFCLAILIFCRIGLTSIYKSMQTLAYFNYEIIGFFVFLLISIHLIITKTHNSLMRSI
;
A
#
# COMPACT_ATOMS: atom_id res chain seq x y z
N MET A 1 -0.56 -12.57 -9.09
CA MET A 1 -0.02 -13.76 -9.79
C MET A 1 1.13 -13.40 -10.73
N ILE A 2 0.93 -12.54 -11.72
CA ILE A 2 1.97 -12.19 -12.72
C ILE A 2 3.27 -11.69 -12.06
N SER A 3 3.20 -10.79 -11.08
CA SER A 3 4.40 -10.27 -10.40
C SER A 3 5.18 -11.33 -9.60
N SER A 4 4.51 -12.30 -9.00
CA SER A 4 5.17 -13.40 -8.29
C SER A 4 5.84 -14.38 -9.24
N LEU A 5 5.25 -14.62 -10.41
CA LEU A 5 5.87 -15.42 -11.47
C LEU A 5 7.13 -14.74 -12.01
N ILE A 6 7.06 -13.45 -12.32
CA ILE A 6 8.22 -12.68 -12.79
C ILE A 6 9.36 -12.72 -11.77
N ALA A 7 9.08 -12.48 -10.50
CA ALA A 7 10.08 -12.55 -9.44
C ALA A 7 10.73 -13.94 -9.36
N SER A 8 9.94 -15.02 -9.40
CA SER A 8 10.44 -16.40 -9.38
C SER A 8 11.34 -16.71 -10.59
N ILE A 9 10.96 -16.28 -11.79
CA ILE A 9 11.74 -16.48 -13.01
C ILE A 9 13.09 -15.73 -12.92
N VAL A 10 13.07 -14.48 -12.43
CA VAL A 10 14.30 -13.70 -12.25
C VAL A 10 15.24 -14.38 -11.25
N PHE A 11 14.74 -14.81 -10.10
CA PHE A 11 15.55 -15.53 -9.11
C PHE A 11 16.08 -16.85 -9.64
N PHE A 12 15.27 -17.61 -10.38
CA PHE A 12 15.71 -18.84 -11.04
C PHE A 12 16.85 -18.58 -12.01
N SER A 13 16.68 -17.60 -12.90
CA SER A 13 17.69 -17.26 -13.92
C SER A 13 19.01 -16.81 -13.29
N LEU A 14 18.95 -15.99 -12.23
CA LEU A 14 20.15 -15.53 -11.51
C LEU A 14 20.87 -16.68 -10.80
N LEU A 15 20.14 -17.55 -10.10
CA LEU A 15 20.74 -18.70 -9.42
C LEU A 15 21.31 -19.70 -10.41
N GLN A 16 20.60 -19.99 -11.50
CA GLN A 16 21.09 -20.88 -12.56
C GLN A 16 22.36 -20.31 -13.20
N LEU A 17 22.42 -19.00 -13.38
CA LEU A 17 23.61 -18.35 -13.91
C LEU A 17 24.77 -18.43 -12.91
N LEU A 18 24.58 -18.31 -11.61
CA LEU A 18 25.65 -18.28 -10.62
C LEU A 18 26.11 -19.67 -10.15
N ILE A 19 25.18 -20.56 -9.81
CA ILE A 19 25.50 -21.90 -9.28
C ILE A 19 25.64 -22.94 -10.41
N GLY A 20 24.75 -22.87 -11.41
CA GLY A 20 24.69 -23.85 -12.50
C GLY A 20 23.98 -25.17 -12.14
N ASP A 21 23.51 -25.35 -10.89
CA ASP A 21 22.75 -26.50 -10.44
C ASP A 21 21.24 -26.25 -10.57
N MET A 22 20.62 -27.00 -11.50
CA MET A 22 19.21 -26.85 -11.84
C MET A 22 18.27 -27.21 -10.67
N LYS A 23 18.66 -28.20 -9.83
CA LYS A 23 17.81 -28.65 -8.71
C LYS A 23 17.71 -27.59 -7.63
N ILE A 24 18.84 -27.00 -7.26
CA ILE A 24 18.92 -25.93 -6.23
C ILE A 24 18.18 -24.70 -6.73
N SER A 25 18.42 -24.28 -7.97
CA SER A 25 17.78 -23.11 -8.57
C SER A 25 16.26 -23.27 -8.64
N LEU A 26 15.77 -24.46 -8.99
CA LEU A 26 14.33 -24.74 -9.06
C LEU A 26 13.68 -24.74 -7.67
N ALA A 27 14.30 -25.38 -6.68
CA ALA A 27 13.78 -25.44 -5.31
C ALA A 27 13.67 -24.03 -4.72
N PHE A 28 14.69 -23.18 -4.92
CA PHE A 28 14.70 -21.82 -4.44
C PHE A 28 13.67 -20.93 -5.16
N ALA A 29 13.53 -21.07 -6.47
CA ALA A 29 12.51 -20.35 -7.25
C ALA A 29 11.09 -20.69 -6.79
N LEU A 30 10.82 -21.95 -6.47
CA LEU A 30 9.54 -22.42 -5.94
C LEU A 30 9.26 -21.82 -4.55
N PHE A 31 10.28 -21.75 -3.70
CA PHE A 31 10.17 -21.08 -2.40
C PHE A 31 9.85 -19.59 -2.54
N VAL A 32 10.55 -18.87 -3.42
CA VAL A 32 10.30 -17.43 -3.70
C VAL A 32 8.89 -17.22 -4.25
N PHE A 33 8.43 -18.12 -5.12
CA PHE A 33 7.06 -18.06 -5.66
C PHE A 33 6.02 -18.19 -4.56
N LEU A 34 6.12 -19.20 -3.71
CA LEU A 34 5.18 -19.43 -2.60
C LEU A 34 5.19 -18.25 -1.62
N TYR A 35 6.37 -17.75 -1.26
CA TYR A 35 6.51 -16.58 -0.38
C TYR A 35 5.87 -15.34 -0.97
N SER A 36 6.18 -15.00 -2.22
CA SER A 36 5.65 -13.82 -2.91
C SER A 36 4.13 -13.90 -3.09
N PHE A 37 3.61 -15.08 -3.43
CA PHE A 37 2.19 -15.31 -3.64
C PHE A 37 1.38 -15.20 -2.35
N THR A 38 1.84 -15.81 -1.26
CA THR A 38 1.08 -15.89 0.00
C THR A 38 1.22 -14.63 0.85
N TYR A 39 2.43 -14.14 1.06
CA TYR A 39 2.73 -13.10 2.04
C TYR A 39 2.71 -11.70 1.42
N ALA A 40 3.55 -11.44 0.43
CA ALA A 40 3.71 -10.10 -0.12
C ALA A 40 2.41 -9.58 -0.77
N SER A 41 1.69 -10.44 -1.49
CA SER A 41 0.43 -10.05 -2.14
C SER A 41 -0.67 -9.65 -1.15
N ARG A 42 -0.75 -10.32 0.01
CA ARG A 42 -1.75 -10.00 1.06
C ARG A 42 -1.46 -8.67 1.73
N ILE A 43 -0.20 -8.40 2.07
CA ILE A 43 0.20 -7.15 2.73
C ILE A 43 -0.05 -5.95 1.81
N ILE A 44 0.40 -6.04 0.55
CA ILE A 44 0.24 -4.96 -0.43
C ILE A 44 -1.25 -4.66 -0.68
N LYS A 45 -2.07 -5.69 -0.87
CA LYS A 45 -3.51 -5.52 -1.08
C LYS A 45 -4.20 -4.83 0.11
N LYS A 46 -3.88 -5.22 1.35
CA LYS A 46 -4.42 -4.58 2.56
C LYS A 46 -4.03 -3.11 2.65
N ALA A 47 -2.76 -2.78 2.39
CA ALA A 47 -2.28 -1.40 2.41
C ALA A 47 -2.97 -0.52 1.36
N ILE A 48 -3.07 -1.00 0.12
CA ILE A 48 -3.75 -0.28 -0.97
C ILE A 48 -5.24 -0.07 -0.63
N HIS A 49 -5.92 -1.10 -0.13
CA HIS A 49 -7.33 -1.00 0.22
C HIS A 49 -7.58 0.06 1.30
N LYS A 50 -6.77 0.07 2.37
CA LYS A 50 -6.91 1.03 3.46
C LYS A 50 -6.62 2.47 3.01
N THR A 51 -5.57 2.67 2.20
CA THR A 51 -5.25 4.00 1.64
C THR A 51 -6.38 4.52 0.74
N LYS A 52 -6.96 3.64 -0.09
CA LYS A 52 -8.08 3.97 -0.96
C LYS A 52 -9.32 4.36 -0.14
N LEU A 53 -9.67 3.59 0.88
CA LEU A 53 -10.82 3.87 1.75
C LEU A 53 -10.70 5.22 2.45
N ARG A 54 -9.48 5.58 2.89
CA ARG A 54 -9.22 6.88 3.50
C ARG A 54 -9.41 8.04 2.51
N SER A 55 -8.87 7.92 1.30
CA SER A 55 -9.06 8.93 0.26
C SER A 55 -10.53 9.10 -0.12
N GLU A 56 -11.28 8.01 -0.20
CA GLU A 56 -12.73 8.05 -0.43
C GLU A 56 -13.47 8.76 0.69
N CYS A 57 -13.11 8.50 1.96
CA CYS A 57 -13.67 9.18 3.12
C CYS A 57 -13.42 10.69 3.08
N SER A 58 -12.17 11.09 2.82
CA SER A 58 -11.80 12.51 2.75
C SER A 58 -12.53 13.22 1.61
N ASN A 59 -12.60 12.62 0.43
CA ASN A 59 -13.32 13.17 -0.71
C ASN A 59 -14.83 13.30 -0.42
N PHE A 60 -15.44 12.29 0.19
CA PHE A 60 -16.84 12.33 0.59
C PHE A 60 -17.11 13.50 1.54
N ILE A 61 -16.32 13.63 2.62
CA ILE A 61 -16.46 14.72 3.60
C ILE A 61 -16.32 16.08 2.91
N ASN A 62 -15.28 16.28 2.10
CA ASN A 62 -15.04 17.55 1.42
C ASN A 62 -16.18 17.92 0.46
N THR A 63 -16.64 16.98 -0.36
CA THR A 63 -17.74 17.18 -1.30
C THR A 63 -19.03 17.53 -0.54
N TYR A 64 -19.30 16.81 0.55
CA TYR A 64 -20.49 17.05 1.38
C TYR A 64 -20.50 18.45 1.98
N ILE A 65 -19.39 18.89 2.58
CA ILE A 65 -19.28 20.23 3.19
C ILE A 65 -19.45 21.32 2.13
N VAL A 66 -18.81 21.18 0.98
CA VAL A 66 -18.92 22.14 -0.12
C VAL A 66 -20.35 22.19 -0.67
N SER A 67 -20.96 21.06 -0.96
CA SER A 67 -22.34 21.01 -1.45
C SER A 67 -23.32 21.57 -0.41
N LEU A 68 -23.17 21.22 0.86
CA LEU A 68 -24.01 21.74 1.94
C LEU A 68 -23.89 23.27 2.09
N SER A 69 -22.68 23.81 1.92
CA SER A 69 -22.47 25.27 1.99
C SER A 69 -23.14 26.04 0.84
N ILE A 70 -23.38 25.38 -0.29
CA ILE A 70 -24.02 25.99 -1.47
C ILE A 70 -25.54 25.78 -1.42
N THR A 71 -25.97 24.57 -1.12
CA THR A 71 -27.39 24.15 -1.24
C THR A 71 -28.19 24.36 0.05
N ASN A 72 -27.52 24.48 1.20
CA ASN A 72 -28.12 24.46 2.53
C ASN A 72 -29.06 23.26 2.78
N SER A 73 -28.91 22.18 1.99
CA SER A 73 -29.72 20.96 2.06
C SER A 73 -28.86 19.75 2.35
N LEU A 74 -29.10 19.09 3.49
CA LEU A 74 -28.41 17.85 3.89
C LEU A 74 -28.62 16.72 2.88
N GLU A 75 -29.84 16.61 2.35
CA GLU A 75 -30.18 15.56 1.38
C GLU A 75 -29.44 15.76 0.04
N GLN A 76 -29.43 17.01 -0.46
CA GLN A 76 -28.76 17.33 -1.70
C GLN A 76 -27.25 17.15 -1.55
N ALA A 77 -26.66 17.59 -0.43
CA ALA A 77 -25.25 17.38 -0.13
C ALA A 77 -24.89 15.90 -0.07
N PHE A 78 -25.76 15.05 0.48
CA PHE A 78 -25.56 13.60 0.46
C PHE A 78 -25.57 13.02 -0.96
N LYS A 79 -26.56 13.41 -1.79
CA LYS A 79 -26.63 12.96 -3.18
C LYS A 79 -25.41 13.38 -3.99
N ASP A 80 -24.96 14.62 -3.86
CA ASP A 80 -23.78 15.14 -4.57
C ASP A 80 -22.50 14.40 -4.16
N SER A 81 -22.36 14.08 -2.86
CA SER A 81 -21.22 13.29 -2.35
C SER A 81 -21.21 11.84 -2.85
N CYS A 82 -22.34 11.36 -3.30
CA CYS A 82 -22.52 10.01 -3.83
C CYS A 82 -22.48 9.94 -5.38
N LEU A 83 -22.21 11.03 -6.11
CA LEU A 83 -22.27 11.05 -7.58
C LEU A 83 -21.22 10.15 -8.26
N HIS A 84 -20.02 10.01 -7.67
CA HIS A 84 -18.91 9.23 -8.25
C HIS A 84 -18.35 8.19 -7.26
N PRO A 85 -19.17 7.21 -6.84
CA PRO A 85 -18.76 6.24 -5.85
C PRO A 85 -17.81 5.21 -6.44
N SER A 86 -16.89 4.70 -5.61
CA SER A 86 -16.16 3.49 -5.95
C SER A 86 -17.12 2.27 -5.95
N LYS A 87 -16.73 1.19 -6.65
CA LYS A 87 -17.52 -0.06 -6.70
C LYS A 87 -17.94 -0.60 -5.32
N ASN A 88 -17.14 -0.36 -4.29
CA ASN A 88 -17.44 -0.82 -2.93
C ASN A 88 -18.37 0.16 -2.21
N LEU A 89 -18.15 1.45 -2.37
CA LEU A 89 -18.99 2.51 -1.83
C LEU A 89 -20.40 2.47 -2.45
N GLU A 90 -20.50 2.20 -3.75
CA GLU A 90 -21.76 2.02 -4.46
C GLU A 90 -22.67 0.94 -3.83
N LYS A 91 -22.06 -0.17 -3.38
CA LYS A 91 -22.79 -1.23 -2.66
C LYS A 91 -23.36 -0.78 -1.33
N VAL A 92 -22.64 0.13 -0.64
CA VAL A 92 -23.09 0.69 0.63
C VAL A 92 -24.20 1.69 0.37
N ILE A 93 -24.03 2.58 -0.61
CA ILE A 93 -25.05 3.56 -1.04
C ILE A 93 -26.37 2.86 -1.42
N LYS A 94 -26.32 1.77 -2.18
CA LYS A 94 -27.51 0.98 -2.54
C LYS A 94 -28.22 0.35 -1.33
N ARG A 95 -27.54 0.19 -0.21
CA ARG A 95 -28.14 -0.27 1.07
C ARG A 95 -28.68 0.88 1.91
N CYS A 96 -28.23 2.10 1.66
CA CYS A 96 -28.73 3.31 2.26
C CYS A 96 -30.11 3.62 1.63
N GLY A 97 -31.15 3.03 2.17
CA GLY A 97 -32.54 3.20 1.69
C GLY A 97 -33.42 3.96 2.68
N SER A 98 -32.84 4.48 3.78
CA SER A 98 -33.57 5.27 4.77
C SER A 98 -33.92 6.65 4.21
N LEU A 99 -35.11 7.13 4.55
CA LEU A 99 -35.52 8.52 4.29
C LEU A 99 -34.73 9.52 5.14
N ASP A 100 -34.17 9.09 6.27
CA ASP A 100 -33.34 9.95 7.12
C ASP A 100 -31.88 9.97 6.65
N VAL A 101 -31.38 11.17 6.40
CA VAL A 101 -30.01 11.43 5.98
C VAL A 101 -29.00 10.97 7.05
N PHE A 102 -29.32 11.14 8.34
CA PHE A 102 -28.43 10.73 9.42
C PHE A 102 -28.28 9.23 9.55
N ASP A 103 -29.30 8.45 9.25
CA ASP A 103 -29.22 6.98 9.21
C ASP A 103 -28.32 6.51 8.05
N ASN A 104 -28.43 7.17 6.91
CA ASN A 104 -27.57 6.92 5.76
C ASN A 104 -26.11 7.28 6.09
N LEU A 105 -25.86 8.42 6.75
CA LEU A 105 -24.53 8.84 7.20
C LEU A 105 -23.95 7.92 8.27
N ASN A 106 -24.75 7.39 9.20
CA ASN A 106 -24.30 6.41 10.18
C ASN A 106 -23.88 5.09 9.50
N SER A 107 -24.59 4.67 8.45
CA SER A 107 -24.20 3.53 7.62
C SER A 107 -22.85 3.77 6.92
N MET A 108 -22.60 5.00 6.44
CA MET A 108 -21.30 5.40 5.89
C MET A 108 -20.20 5.44 6.95
N ALA A 109 -20.51 5.86 8.19
CA ALA A 109 -19.54 5.83 9.31
C ALA A 109 -19.04 4.40 9.57
N THR A 110 -19.94 3.43 9.55
CA THR A 110 -19.59 2.00 9.71
C THR A 110 -18.70 1.52 8.56
N TYR A 111 -18.94 1.96 7.34
CA TYR A 111 -18.12 1.60 6.17
C TYR A 111 -16.72 2.21 6.24
N PHE A 112 -16.59 3.51 6.51
CA PHE A 112 -15.31 4.19 6.56
C PHE A 112 -14.50 3.86 7.81
N SER A 113 -15.17 3.56 8.93
CA SER A 113 -14.55 3.23 10.24
C SER A 113 -13.42 4.22 10.60
N SER A 114 -13.67 5.52 10.42
CA SER A 114 -12.68 6.58 10.53
C SER A 114 -13.09 7.60 11.59
N SER A 115 -12.20 7.88 12.54
CA SER A 115 -12.40 8.92 13.55
C SER A 115 -12.71 10.31 12.92
N ASN A 116 -12.16 10.60 11.75
CA ASN A 116 -12.46 11.86 11.04
C ASN A 116 -13.92 11.91 10.56
N PHE A 117 -14.49 10.75 10.19
CA PHE A 117 -15.91 10.67 9.82
C PHE A 117 -16.82 10.87 11.03
N ASP A 118 -16.42 10.35 12.21
CA ASP A 118 -17.19 10.56 13.45
C ASP A 118 -17.19 12.04 13.85
N VAL A 119 -16.04 12.73 13.73
CA VAL A 119 -15.95 14.19 13.96
C VAL A 119 -16.84 14.95 12.96
N PHE A 120 -16.82 14.55 11.70
CA PHE A 120 -17.69 15.11 10.66
C PHE A 120 -19.18 14.96 11.01
N LEU A 121 -19.62 13.76 11.44
CA LEU A 121 -20.99 13.54 11.89
C LEU A 121 -21.39 14.44 13.06
N ASN A 122 -20.48 14.62 14.02
CA ASN A 122 -20.76 15.50 15.16
C ASN A 122 -20.90 16.97 14.72
N ILE A 123 -20.07 17.44 13.76
CA ILE A 123 -20.21 18.78 13.18
C ILE A 123 -21.55 18.93 12.47
N LEU A 124 -21.99 17.93 11.69
CA LEU A 124 -23.28 17.95 11.02
C LEU A 124 -24.47 17.97 11.99
N LYS A 125 -24.39 17.21 13.09
CA LYS A 125 -25.42 17.26 14.15
C LYS A 125 -25.49 18.63 14.79
N LEU A 126 -24.35 19.26 15.10
CA LEU A 126 -24.29 20.61 15.64
C LEU A 126 -24.87 21.63 14.65
N TYR A 127 -24.49 21.51 13.37
CA TYR A 127 -25.05 22.37 12.32
C TYR A 127 -26.56 22.22 12.18
N ASN A 128 -27.09 21.01 12.21
CA ASN A 128 -28.52 20.76 12.10
C ASN A 128 -29.30 21.31 13.31
N ASN A 129 -28.72 21.25 14.50
CA ASN A 129 -29.39 21.71 15.73
C ASN A 129 -29.31 23.21 15.93
N ASN A 130 -28.16 23.81 15.62
CA ASN A 130 -27.87 25.22 15.99
C ASN A 130 -27.85 26.16 14.77
N GLY A 131 -27.83 25.60 13.55
CA GLY A 131 -27.55 26.37 12.35
C GLY A 131 -26.08 26.85 12.31
N GLY A 132 -25.82 27.85 11.50
CA GLY A 132 -24.51 28.49 11.40
C GLY A 132 -23.82 28.29 10.05
N ASN A 133 -22.52 28.59 9.98
CA ASN A 133 -21.72 28.44 8.79
C ASN A 133 -20.97 27.11 8.82
N ILE A 134 -21.42 26.16 8.02
CA ILE A 134 -20.80 24.81 7.96
C ILE A 134 -19.33 24.85 7.54
N LEU A 135 -18.93 25.78 6.67
CA LEU A 135 -17.53 25.94 6.27
C LEU A 135 -16.66 26.31 7.47
N GLU A 136 -17.10 27.28 8.27
CA GLU A 136 -16.37 27.70 9.46
C GLU A 136 -16.31 26.61 10.51
N MET A 137 -17.42 25.92 10.79
CA MET A 137 -17.48 24.80 11.74
C MET A 137 -16.58 23.65 11.33
N SER A 138 -16.39 23.44 10.03
CA SER A 138 -15.56 22.32 9.49
C SER A 138 -14.12 22.70 9.18
N MET A 139 -13.70 23.97 9.34
CA MET A 139 -12.33 24.42 9.00
C MET A 139 -11.24 23.60 9.67
N ASN A 140 -11.37 23.32 10.95
CA ASN A 140 -10.39 22.52 11.69
C ASN A 140 -10.31 21.08 11.16
N LEU A 141 -11.47 20.46 10.87
CA LEU A 141 -11.53 19.12 10.28
C LEU A 141 -10.89 19.09 8.89
N GLN A 142 -11.21 20.07 8.03
CA GLN A 142 -10.62 20.15 6.68
C GLN A 142 -9.10 20.35 6.74
N SER A 143 -8.61 21.22 7.63
CA SER A 143 -7.18 21.45 7.82
C SER A 143 -6.46 20.16 8.29
N GLU A 144 -7.07 19.42 9.20
CA GLU A 144 -6.56 18.14 9.68
C GLU A 144 -6.55 17.06 8.58
N LEU A 145 -7.62 16.97 7.79
CA LEU A 145 -7.68 16.06 6.63
C LEU A 145 -6.55 16.35 5.65
N ARG A 146 -6.37 17.61 5.25
CA ARG A 146 -5.27 18.04 4.36
C ARG A 146 -3.90 17.72 4.96
N ARG A 147 -3.69 18.00 6.24
CA ARG A 147 -2.43 17.67 6.92
C ARG A 147 -2.14 16.17 6.89
N LYS A 148 -3.14 15.34 7.18
CA LYS A 148 -3.00 13.88 7.14
C LYS A 148 -2.72 13.38 5.72
N GLU A 149 -3.33 13.95 4.70
CA GLU A 149 -3.06 13.61 3.29
C GLU A 149 -1.62 13.99 2.88
N THR A 150 -1.18 15.17 3.24
CA THR A 150 0.20 15.62 2.97
C THR A 150 1.22 14.74 3.68
N MET A 151 0.98 14.41 4.96
CA MET A 151 1.84 13.46 5.69
C MET A 151 1.87 12.08 5.05
N ALA A 152 0.72 11.55 4.64
CA ALA A 152 0.66 10.25 3.98
C ALA A 152 1.41 10.24 2.64
N SER A 153 1.33 11.31 1.85
CA SER A 153 2.08 11.46 0.61
C SER A 153 3.58 11.55 0.85
N SER A 154 4.02 12.31 1.84
CA SER A 154 5.44 12.44 2.23
C SER A 154 6.01 11.11 2.71
N ILE A 155 5.28 10.36 3.55
CA ILE A 155 5.70 9.04 4.02
C ILE A 155 5.81 8.06 2.84
N LYS A 156 4.86 8.12 1.89
CA LYS A 156 4.93 7.30 0.68
C LYS A 156 6.15 7.62 -0.17
N GLN A 157 6.50 8.90 -0.34
CA GLN A 157 7.71 9.31 -1.08
C GLN A 157 8.98 8.82 -0.40
N ILE A 158 9.10 8.98 0.93
CA ILE A 158 10.25 8.49 1.70
C ILE A 158 10.35 6.96 1.60
N ALA A 159 9.23 6.24 1.70
CA ALA A 159 9.21 4.79 1.56
C ALA A 159 9.66 4.33 0.16
N LEU A 160 9.18 4.99 -0.89
CA LEU A 160 9.61 4.71 -2.27
C LEU A 160 11.10 4.97 -2.46
N ARG A 161 11.61 6.10 -1.97
CA ARG A 161 13.05 6.42 -2.03
C ARG A 161 13.91 5.33 -1.39
N LYS A 162 13.53 4.86 -0.19
CA LYS A 162 14.24 3.75 0.48
C LYS A 162 14.19 2.44 -0.29
N VAL A 163 13.07 2.16 -0.95
CA VAL A 163 12.96 0.98 -1.83
C VAL A 163 13.88 1.11 -3.03
N TYR A 164 13.98 2.29 -3.66
CA TYR A 164 14.91 2.53 -4.77
C TYR A 164 16.38 2.41 -4.34
N GLU A 165 16.76 3.01 -3.20
CA GLU A 165 18.11 2.90 -2.63
C GLU A 165 18.48 1.41 -2.38
N PHE A 166 17.55 0.64 -1.85
CA PHE A 166 17.74 -0.79 -1.64
C PHE A 166 17.89 -1.58 -2.94
N ILE A 167 17.01 -1.34 -3.93
CA ILE A 167 17.09 -2.01 -5.24
C ILE A 167 18.41 -1.67 -5.93
N SER A 168 18.85 -0.41 -5.88
CA SER A 168 20.12 0.02 -6.46
C SER A 168 21.32 -0.68 -5.82
N LEU A 169 21.35 -0.78 -4.49
CA LEU A 169 22.41 -1.50 -3.77
C LEU A 169 22.49 -2.98 -4.19
N TRP A 170 21.33 -3.67 -4.23
CA TRP A 170 21.30 -5.08 -4.61
C TRP A 170 21.60 -5.31 -6.09
N ALA A 171 21.17 -4.42 -6.96
CA ALA A 171 21.52 -4.46 -8.38
C ALA A 171 23.03 -4.34 -8.57
N PHE A 172 23.68 -3.47 -7.79
CA PHE A 172 25.13 -3.32 -7.80
C PHE A 172 25.87 -4.59 -7.29
N CYS A 173 25.41 -5.16 -6.19
CA CYS A 173 25.96 -6.42 -5.68
C CYS A 173 25.82 -7.58 -6.68
N LEU A 174 24.66 -7.70 -7.32
CA LEU A 174 24.43 -8.70 -8.35
C LEU A 174 25.28 -8.46 -9.61
N ALA A 175 25.48 -7.20 -10.00
CA ALA A 175 26.35 -6.84 -11.11
C ALA A 175 27.80 -7.26 -10.86
N ILE A 176 28.31 -7.09 -9.64
CA ILE A 176 29.64 -7.55 -9.24
C ILE A 176 29.73 -9.08 -9.35
N LEU A 177 28.76 -9.83 -8.85
CA LEU A 177 28.75 -11.29 -8.94
C LEU A 177 28.73 -11.79 -10.39
N ILE A 178 27.92 -11.14 -11.25
CA ILE A 178 27.87 -11.46 -12.68
C ILE A 178 29.20 -11.12 -13.36
N PHE A 179 29.79 -9.97 -13.02
CA PHE A 179 31.11 -9.60 -13.53
C PHE A 179 32.19 -10.61 -13.13
N CYS A 180 32.21 -11.04 -11.87
CA CYS A 180 33.15 -12.09 -11.42
C CYS A 180 32.98 -13.39 -12.22
N ARG A 181 31.76 -13.79 -12.51
CA ARG A 181 31.49 -15.00 -13.30
C ARG A 181 31.94 -14.88 -14.76
N ILE A 182 31.66 -13.75 -15.42
CA ILE A 182 31.93 -13.57 -16.84
C ILE A 182 33.36 -13.06 -17.08
N GLY A 183 33.80 -12.05 -16.32
CA GLY A 183 35.08 -11.39 -16.49
C GLY A 183 36.25 -12.13 -15.86
N LEU A 184 36.02 -12.84 -14.75
CA LEU A 184 37.04 -13.59 -14.03
C LEU A 184 36.77 -15.11 -14.05
N THR A 185 36.47 -15.66 -15.22
CA THR A 185 35.99 -17.03 -15.40
C THR A 185 36.94 -18.08 -14.80
N SER A 186 38.27 -17.91 -14.89
CA SER A 186 39.24 -18.85 -14.33
C SER A 186 39.21 -18.87 -12.79
N ILE A 187 39.15 -17.69 -12.19
CA ILE A 187 39.07 -17.54 -10.72
C ILE A 187 37.72 -18.09 -10.23
N TYR A 188 36.63 -17.74 -10.92
CA TYR A 188 35.29 -18.20 -10.56
C TYR A 188 35.18 -19.73 -10.62
N LYS A 189 35.71 -20.39 -11.65
CA LYS A 189 35.76 -21.85 -11.73
C LYS A 189 36.58 -22.47 -10.60
N SER A 190 37.71 -21.88 -10.23
CA SER A 190 38.48 -22.34 -9.09
C SER A 190 37.71 -22.22 -7.77
N MET A 191 36.91 -21.14 -7.61
CA MET A 191 36.04 -21.00 -6.44
C MET A 191 34.89 -22.02 -6.44
N GLN A 192 34.32 -22.36 -7.58
CA GLN A 192 33.27 -23.39 -7.69
C GLN A 192 33.72 -24.79 -7.26
N THR A 193 35.03 -25.10 -7.29
CA THR A 193 35.55 -26.38 -6.80
C THR A 193 35.58 -26.47 -5.28
N LEU A 194 35.45 -25.35 -4.58
CA LEU A 194 35.38 -25.31 -3.12
C LEU A 194 34.00 -25.79 -2.64
N ALA A 195 33.97 -26.73 -1.72
CA ALA A 195 32.76 -27.32 -1.19
C ALA A 195 31.77 -26.30 -0.60
N TYR A 196 32.26 -25.16 -0.13
CA TYR A 196 31.47 -24.13 0.54
C TYR A 196 30.86 -23.08 -0.42
N PHE A 197 31.35 -22.97 -1.64
CA PHE A 197 30.97 -21.91 -2.58
C PHE A 197 29.46 -21.84 -2.85
N ASN A 198 28.84 -22.98 -3.10
CA ASN A 198 27.40 -23.04 -3.36
C ASN A 198 26.58 -22.61 -2.14
N TYR A 199 27.04 -22.93 -0.92
CA TYR A 199 26.38 -22.51 0.32
C TYR A 199 26.49 -21.00 0.55
N GLU A 200 27.60 -20.38 0.19
CA GLU A 200 27.80 -18.93 0.28
C GLU A 200 26.84 -18.18 -0.65
N ILE A 201 26.70 -18.62 -1.88
CA ILE A 201 25.74 -18.03 -2.84
C ILE A 201 24.31 -18.22 -2.36
N ILE A 202 23.94 -19.40 -1.88
CA ILE A 202 22.60 -19.64 -1.32
C ILE A 202 22.39 -18.71 -0.12
N GLY A 203 23.35 -18.59 0.79
CA GLY A 203 23.31 -17.69 1.94
C GLY A 203 23.09 -16.23 1.54
N PHE A 204 23.76 -15.77 0.48
CA PHE A 204 23.57 -14.43 -0.08
C PHE A 204 22.12 -14.20 -0.55
N PHE A 205 21.54 -15.17 -1.29
CA PHE A 205 20.16 -15.07 -1.76
C PHE A 205 19.13 -15.17 -0.62
N VAL A 206 19.39 -16.00 0.40
CA VAL A 206 18.54 -16.03 1.61
C VAL A 206 18.58 -14.70 2.33
N PHE A 207 19.77 -14.09 2.51
CA PHE A 207 19.92 -12.77 3.10
C PHE A 207 19.19 -11.70 2.30
N LEU A 208 19.22 -11.77 0.96
CA LEU A 208 18.46 -10.90 0.07
C LEU A 208 16.94 -11.03 0.33
N LEU A 209 16.41 -12.25 0.44
CA LEU A 209 14.99 -12.48 0.73
C LEU A 209 14.58 -11.95 2.10
N ILE A 210 15.41 -12.15 3.12
CA ILE A 210 15.17 -11.59 4.46
C ILE A 210 15.13 -10.06 4.41
N SER A 211 16.06 -9.45 3.68
CA SER A 211 16.12 -8.00 3.50
C SER A 211 14.89 -7.44 2.78
N ILE A 212 14.41 -8.12 1.73
CA ILE A 212 13.15 -7.79 1.04
C ILE A 212 11.97 -7.88 2.01
N HIS A 213 11.90 -8.96 2.80
CA HIS A 213 10.84 -9.15 3.81
C HIS A 213 10.81 -7.99 4.81
N LEU A 214 11.96 -7.61 5.36
CA LEU A 214 12.08 -6.52 6.33
C LEU A 214 11.64 -5.17 5.74
N ILE A 215 12.01 -4.87 4.49
CA ILE A 215 11.61 -3.64 3.83
C ILE A 215 10.10 -3.61 3.59
N ILE A 216 9.50 -4.68 3.07
CA ILE A 216 8.06 -4.76 2.85
C ILE A 216 7.31 -4.56 4.16
N THR A 217 7.73 -5.25 5.24
CA THR A 217 7.10 -5.17 6.55
C THR A 217 7.25 -3.78 7.17
N LYS A 218 8.45 -3.18 7.10
CA LYS A 218 8.72 -1.85 7.64
C LYS A 218 7.96 -0.76 6.89
N THR A 219 7.92 -0.83 5.56
CA THR A 219 7.15 0.09 4.70
C THR A 219 5.65 -0.03 5.00
N HIS A 220 5.13 -1.25 5.11
CA HIS A 220 3.74 -1.49 5.49
C HIS A 220 3.40 -0.89 6.86
N ASN A 221 4.23 -1.15 7.88
CA ASN A 221 4.00 -0.64 9.23
C ASN A 221 4.09 0.89 9.29
N SER A 222 5.00 1.50 8.53
CA SER A 222 5.12 2.95 8.41
C SER A 222 3.85 3.57 7.80
N LEU A 223 3.33 2.99 6.71
CA LEU A 223 2.08 3.42 6.10
C LEU A 223 0.87 3.22 7.02
N MET A 224 0.87 2.16 7.83
CA MET A 224 -0.23 1.89 8.77
C MET A 224 -0.22 2.79 10.00
N ARG A 225 0.95 3.27 10.46
CA ARG A 225 1.07 4.23 11.59
C ARG A 225 0.70 5.66 11.20
N SER A 226 0.82 6.02 9.94
CA SER A 226 0.43 7.35 9.43
C SER A 226 -1.07 7.50 9.19
N ILE A 227 -1.81 6.47 9.47
CA ILE A 227 -3.25 6.33 9.30
C ILE A 227 -3.95 6.28 10.65
#